data_2b21056dd32b6479a262c564ea7cce10
#
_entry.id   2b21056dd32b6479a262c564ea7cce10
#
_cell.length_a   1.000
_cell.length_b   1.000
_cell.length_c   1.000
_cell.angle_alpha   90.00
_cell.angle_beta   90.00
_cell.angle_gamma   90.00
#
_symmetry.space_group_name_H-M   'P 1'
#
loop_
_entity.id
_entity.type
_entity.pdbx_description
1 polymer ?
#
loop_
_entity_poly.entity_id
_entity_poly.type
_entity_poly.pdbx_seq_one_letter_code
_entity_poly.pdbx_strand_id
1 'polypeptide(L)'
;MSVLLTLTKAQILLAVHVRERRLALGLTQEGLSLRAGVPLPTVRKFEQRGVVSLESFLKLLMVLGALEAVVAAAAPVPLPFGSMDELLAAPKKPARKKGWRT
;
A
#
# COMPACT_ATOMS: atom_id res chain seq x y z
N MET A 1 -18.83 2.60 -13.02
CA MET A 1 -19.10 3.71 -12.15
C MET A 1 -18.11 3.82 -11.02
N SER A 2 -17.52 4.94 -10.83
CA SER A 2 -16.55 5.09 -9.76
C SER A 2 -17.26 5.48 -8.48
N VAL A 3 -16.86 4.84 -7.40
CA VAL A 3 -17.32 5.19 -6.07
C VAL A 3 -16.27 6.10 -5.47
N LEU A 4 -16.74 7.19 -4.90
CA LEU A 4 -15.83 8.11 -4.25
C LEU A 4 -15.25 7.43 -3.01
N LEU A 5 -13.98 7.16 -3.04
CA LEU A 5 -13.30 6.50 -1.94
C LEU A 5 -12.68 7.57 -1.04
N THR A 6 -13.20 7.69 0.17
CA THR A 6 -12.65 8.62 1.14
C THR A 6 -11.41 8.03 1.80
N LEU A 7 -10.60 8.89 2.39
CA LEU A 7 -9.43 8.44 3.14
C LEU A 7 -9.82 7.46 4.25
N THR A 8 -10.83 7.81 5.02
CA THR A 8 -11.29 6.96 6.12
C THR A 8 -11.75 5.60 5.61
N LYS A 9 -12.51 5.60 4.53
CA LYS A 9 -12.99 4.35 3.95
C LYS A 9 -11.84 3.50 3.45
N ALA A 10 -10.84 4.12 2.82
CA ALA A 10 -9.67 3.41 2.36
C ALA A 10 -8.90 2.76 3.52
N GLN A 11 -8.74 3.48 4.62
CA GLN A 11 -8.08 2.94 5.80
C GLN A 11 -8.81 1.72 6.35
N ILE A 12 -10.13 1.80 6.43
CA ILE A 12 -10.92 0.70 6.94
C ILE A 12 -10.86 -0.50 6.01
N LEU A 13 -10.93 -0.25 4.69
CA LEU A 13 -10.85 -1.35 3.74
C LEU A 13 -9.49 -2.04 3.77
N LEU A 14 -8.42 -1.29 3.92
CA LEU A 14 -7.10 -1.90 4.06
C LEU A 14 -7.01 -2.75 5.31
N ALA A 15 -7.59 -2.27 6.41
CA ALA A 15 -7.63 -3.05 7.65
C ALA A 15 -8.38 -4.35 7.46
N VAL A 16 -9.53 -4.29 6.78
CA VAL A 16 -10.34 -5.48 6.49
C VAL A 16 -9.54 -6.46 5.62
N HIS A 17 -8.88 -5.96 4.58
CA HIS A 17 -8.13 -6.83 3.68
C HIS A 17 -6.93 -7.48 4.38
N VAL A 18 -6.25 -6.74 5.23
CA VAL A 18 -5.15 -7.30 6.02
C VAL A 18 -5.65 -8.40 6.93
N ARG A 19 -6.79 -8.16 7.59
CA ARG A 19 -7.39 -9.19 8.44
C ARG A 19 -7.76 -10.43 7.66
N GLU A 20 -8.35 -10.24 6.49
CA GLU A 20 -8.73 -11.37 5.64
C GLU A 20 -7.52 -12.20 5.23
N ARG A 21 -6.44 -11.54 4.83
CA ARG A 21 -5.21 -12.24 4.47
C ARG A 21 -4.61 -12.96 5.67
N ARG A 22 -4.66 -12.33 6.84
CA ARG A 22 -4.16 -12.95 8.06
C ARG A 22 -4.93 -14.24 8.36
N LEU A 23 -6.24 -14.17 8.29
CA LEU A 23 -7.08 -15.33 8.55
C LEU A 23 -6.88 -16.42 7.50
N ALA A 24 -6.69 -16.03 6.24
CA ALA A 24 -6.45 -17.01 5.18
C ALA A 24 -5.15 -17.79 5.41
N LEU A 25 -4.17 -17.16 6.08
CA LEU A 25 -2.92 -17.84 6.42
C LEU A 25 -3.00 -18.59 7.75
N GLY A 26 -4.17 -18.57 8.40
CA GLY A 26 -4.34 -19.24 9.67
C GLY A 26 -3.63 -18.57 10.84
N LEU A 27 -3.33 -17.27 10.70
CA LEU A 27 -2.59 -16.56 11.73
C LEU A 27 -3.52 -15.83 12.68
N THR A 28 -3.15 -15.89 13.97
CA THR A 28 -3.77 -15.01 14.96
C THR A 28 -3.11 -13.64 14.88
N GLN A 29 -3.72 -12.66 15.54
CA GLN A 29 -3.09 -11.35 15.62
C GLN A 29 -1.71 -11.44 16.28
N GLU A 30 -1.59 -12.26 17.31
CA GLU A 30 -0.30 -12.49 17.94
C GLU A 30 0.69 -13.13 16.99
N GLY A 31 0.25 -14.10 16.22
CA GLY A 31 1.12 -14.77 15.24
C GLY A 31 1.63 -13.80 14.19
N LEU A 32 0.75 -12.93 13.71
CA LEU A 32 1.17 -11.91 12.76
C LEU A 32 2.12 -10.93 13.40
N SER A 33 1.83 -10.49 14.62
CA SER A 33 2.69 -9.59 15.39
C SER A 33 4.11 -10.14 15.50
N LEU A 34 4.24 -11.38 15.89
CA LEU A 34 5.55 -12.00 16.07
C LEU A 34 6.30 -12.11 14.75
N ARG A 35 5.64 -12.54 13.69
CA ARG A 35 6.29 -12.74 12.40
C ARG A 35 6.68 -11.43 11.74
N ALA A 36 5.86 -10.41 11.91
CA ALA A 36 6.11 -9.11 11.28
C ALA A 36 7.04 -8.23 12.10
N GLY A 37 7.24 -8.55 13.36
CA GLY A 37 7.99 -7.66 14.24
C GLY A 37 7.25 -6.37 14.53
N VAL A 38 5.92 -6.45 14.61
CA VAL A 38 5.06 -5.31 14.88
C VAL A 38 4.36 -5.57 16.22
N PRO A 39 4.36 -4.62 17.14
CA PRO A 39 3.72 -4.84 18.43
C PRO A 39 2.27 -5.25 18.31
N LEU A 40 1.83 -6.17 19.14
CA LEU A 40 0.46 -6.65 19.10
C LEU A 40 -0.58 -5.53 19.24
N PRO A 41 -0.41 -4.55 20.13
CA PRO A 41 -1.37 -3.45 20.18
C PRO A 41 -1.46 -2.68 18.87
N THR A 42 -0.35 -2.59 18.14
CA THR A 42 -0.35 -1.92 16.84
C THR A 42 -1.17 -2.72 15.82
N VAL A 43 -1.02 -4.04 15.82
CA VAL A 43 -1.81 -4.91 14.93
C VAL A 43 -3.29 -4.76 15.25
N ARG A 44 -3.63 -4.82 16.53
CA ARG A 44 -5.02 -4.69 16.95
C ARG A 44 -5.62 -3.35 16.56
N LYS A 45 -4.88 -2.27 16.80
CA LYS A 45 -5.37 -0.94 16.47
C LYS A 45 -5.57 -0.79 14.97
N PHE A 46 -4.65 -1.32 14.18
CA PHE A 46 -4.79 -1.24 12.75
C PHE A 46 -6.02 -2.00 12.26
N GLU A 47 -6.21 -3.21 12.74
CA GLU A 47 -7.37 -4.00 12.30
C GLU A 47 -8.69 -3.40 12.75
N GLN A 48 -8.68 -2.68 13.86
CA GLN A 48 -9.89 -2.05 14.37
C GLN A 48 -10.17 -0.70 13.74
N ARG A 49 -9.14 0.10 13.49
CA ARG A 49 -9.31 1.51 13.12
C ARG A 49 -8.67 1.90 11.81
N GLY A 50 -7.84 1.05 11.23
CA GLY A 50 -7.14 1.39 10.01
C GLY A 50 -6.00 2.39 10.21
N VAL A 51 -5.53 2.56 11.43
CA VAL A 51 -4.45 3.50 11.75
C VAL A 51 -3.18 2.75 12.03
N VAL A 52 -2.12 3.09 11.29
CA VAL A 52 -0.83 2.40 11.43
C VAL A 52 0.23 3.26 10.76
N SER A 53 1.46 3.15 11.25
CA SER A 53 2.57 3.80 10.55
C SER A 53 2.83 3.07 9.24
N LEU A 54 3.41 3.77 8.29
CA LEU A 54 3.76 3.14 7.01
C LEU A 54 4.72 1.99 7.23
N GLU A 55 5.72 2.17 8.08
CA GLU A 55 6.70 1.12 8.34
C GLU A 55 6.02 -0.14 8.86
N SER A 56 5.17 -0.02 9.85
CA SER A 56 4.47 -1.17 10.41
C SER A 56 3.55 -1.80 9.37
N PHE A 57 2.87 -0.98 8.59
CA PHE A 57 2.00 -1.47 7.53
C PHE A 57 2.78 -2.34 6.52
N LEU A 58 3.93 -1.85 6.09
CA LEU A 58 4.75 -2.60 5.14
C LEU A 58 5.27 -3.91 5.73
N LYS A 59 5.60 -3.90 7.02
CA LYS A 59 6.02 -5.13 7.70
C LYS A 59 4.89 -6.16 7.73
N LEU A 60 3.67 -5.72 7.98
CA LEU A 60 2.52 -6.61 7.94
C LEU A 60 2.31 -7.16 6.53
N LEU A 61 2.37 -6.31 5.52
CA LEU A 61 2.19 -6.74 4.14
C LEU A 61 3.24 -7.76 3.71
N MET A 62 4.47 -7.61 4.19
CA MET A 62 5.53 -8.54 3.85
C MET A 62 5.20 -9.96 4.33
N VAL A 63 4.74 -10.09 5.56
CA VAL A 63 4.35 -11.40 6.09
C VAL A 63 3.15 -11.96 5.34
N LEU A 64 2.23 -11.09 4.95
CA LEU A 64 0.99 -11.51 4.30
C LEU A 64 1.12 -11.72 2.80
N GLY A 65 2.31 -11.51 2.25
CA GLY A 65 2.55 -11.74 0.83
C GLY A 65 1.94 -10.70 -0.08
N ALA A 66 1.70 -9.49 0.42
CA ALA A 66 1.05 -8.43 -0.35
C ALA A 66 1.95 -7.23 -0.61
N LEU A 67 3.19 -7.24 -0.10
CA LEU A 67 4.04 -6.06 -0.19
C LEU A 67 4.29 -5.64 -1.63
N GLU A 68 4.69 -6.59 -2.47
CA GLU A 68 5.04 -6.28 -3.85
C GLU A 68 3.84 -5.76 -4.64
N ALA A 69 2.68 -6.37 -4.41
CA ALA A 69 1.47 -5.92 -5.10
C ALA A 69 1.10 -4.49 -4.73
N VAL A 70 1.22 -4.15 -3.45
CA VAL A 70 0.89 -2.81 -2.99
C VAL A 70 1.88 -1.78 -3.54
N VAL A 71 3.17 -2.11 -3.52
CA VAL A 71 4.18 -1.23 -4.09
C VAL A 71 3.95 -1.04 -5.58
N ALA A 72 3.64 -2.12 -6.30
CA ALA A 72 3.36 -2.03 -7.72
C ALA A 72 2.11 -1.20 -8.02
N ALA A 73 1.09 -1.31 -7.15
CA ALA A 73 -0.14 -0.55 -7.34
C ALA A 73 0.09 0.96 -7.24
N ALA A 74 1.11 1.38 -6.51
CA ALA A 74 1.43 2.79 -6.36
C ALA A 74 2.26 3.35 -7.52
N ALA A 75 2.69 2.48 -8.43
CA ALA A 75 3.49 2.93 -9.56
C ALA A 75 2.65 3.80 -10.50
N PRO A 76 3.30 4.68 -11.26
CA PRO A 76 2.56 5.50 -12.19
C PRO A 76 1.76 4.66 -13.18
N VAL A 77 0.56 5.13 -13.50
CA VAL A 77 -0.27 4.45 -14.47
C VAL A 77 0.40 4.52 -15.83
N PRO A 78 0.45 3.41 -16.59
CA PRO A 78 1.04 3.45 -17.92
C PRO A 78 0.29 4.46 -18.80
N LEU A 79 1.05 5.23 -19.57
CA LEU A 79 0.47 6.19 -20.49
C LEU A 79 -0.11 5.48 -21.70
N PRO A 80 -1.09 6.10 -22.38
CA PRO A 80 -1.55 5.57 -23.65
C PRO A 80 -0.37 5.43 -24.61
N PHE A 81 -0.51 4.52 -25.56
CA PHE A 81 0.58 4.19 -26.47
C PHE A 81 1.18 5.41 -27.15
N GLY A 82 0.35 6.31 -27.66
CA GLY A 82 0.85 7.53 -28.29
C GLY A 82 1.64 8.40 -27.34
N SER A 83 1.14 8.55 -26.12
CA SER A 83 1.85 9.35 -25.12
C SER A 83 3.15 8.69 -24.71
N MET A 84 3.16 7.36 -24.69
CA MET A 84 4.38 6.64 -24.37
C MET A 84 5.45 6.88 -25.41
N ASP A 85 5.06 6.87 -26.68
CA ASP A 85 5.97 7.14 -27.78
C ASP A 85 6.55 8.55 -27.66
N GLU A 86 5.71 9.51 -27.35
CA GLU A 86 6.15 10.86 -27.13
C GLU A 86 7.15 10.95 -26.00
N LEU A 87 6.85 10.27 -24.94
CA LEU A 87 7.71 10.27 -23.76
C LEU A 87 9.07 9.68 -24.09
N LEU A 88 9.10 8.60 -24.84
CA LEU A 88 10.34 7.94 -25.20
C LEU A 88 11.12 8.71 -26.25
N ALA A 89 10.44 9.41 -27.13
CA ALA A 89 11.08 10.19 -28.18
C ALA A 89 11.62 11.50 -27.65
N ALA A 90 11.03 12.04 -26.60
CA ALA A 90 11.50 13.30 -26.05
C ALA A 90 12.82 13.11 -25.35
N PRO A 91 13.74 14.06 -25.46
CA PRO A 91 14.96 13.99 -24.67
C PRO A 91 14.59 13.86 -23.22
N LYS A 92 15.19 12.90 -22.56
CA LYS A 92 14.92 12.75 -21.14
C LYS A 92 15.44 13.96 -20.41
N LYS A 93 14.54 14.67 -19.82
CA LYS A 93 14.96 15.71 -18.92
C LYS A 93 15.50 15.04 -17.68
N PRO A 94 16.58 15.56 -17.12
CA PRO A 94 17.05 15.04 -15.85
C PRO A 94 15.88 15.04 -14.88
N ALA A 95 15.82 14.02 -14.08
CA ALA A 95 14.80 13.97 -13.06
C ALA A 95 14.85 15.27 -12.28
N ARG A 96 13.71 15.88 -12.07
CA ARG A 96 13.68 17.11 -11.32
C ARG A 96 14.08 16.82 -9.90
N LYS A 97 15.14 17.44 -9.51
CA LYS A 97 15.59 17.29 -8.14
C LYS A 97 14.64 17.93 -7.17
N LYS A 98 13.94 18.94 -7.64
CA LYS A 98 12.93 19.61 -6.84
C LYS A 98 11.62 19.47 -7.57
N GLY A 99 10.60 19.12 -6.87
CA GLY A 99 9.29 19.07 -7.46
C GLY A 99 8.79 20.46 -7.79
N TRP A 100 7.69 20.52 -8.49
CA TRP A 100 7.03 21.78 -8.77
C TRP A 100 6.53 22.37 -7.47
N ARG A 101 6.64 23.68 -7.38
CA ARG A 101 6.17 24.35 -6.17
C ARG A 101 4.68 24.59 -6.15
N THR A 102 4.05 24.39 -7.24
CA THR A 102 2.62 24.60 -7.34
C THR A 102 1.85 23.32 -7.10
#